data_8d47b75840e1248f30b33c383349ea24
#
_entry.id   8d47b75840e1248f30b33c383349ea24
#
_cell.length_a   1.000
_cell.length_b   1.000
_cell.length_c   1.000
_cell.angle_alpha   90.00
_cell.angle_beta   90.00
_cell.angle_gamma   90.00
#
_symmetry.space_group_name_H-M   'P 1'
#
loop_
_entity.id
_entity.type
_entity.pdbx_description
1 polymer ?
#
loop_
_entity_poly.entity_id
_entity_poly.type
_entity_poly.pdbx_seq_one_letter_code
_entity_poly.pdbx_strand_id
1 'polypeptide(L)'
;MQGSDRDSRWQLLEPSLGRCGECSNGLSDCLLVRRLLVQRLWVQRLWVRASGFTLVECLVVLAIVALLAALTLPSYAALQRRALAREGAFHLTMLAALQEQLRLTKGHYQSAQALLHSRPLPVSLRDHYHLSVELDNPSGFLLRLVPLAQDSHFPLLSIDGLGRRSPRDLWP
;
A
#
# COMPACT_ATOMS: atom_id res chain seq x y z
N MET A 1 19.85 51.13 -47.25
CA MET A 1 19.22 49.91 -47.79
C MET A 1 19.70 48.74 -46.99
N GLN A 2 19.09 48.46 -45.90
CA GLN A 2 19.29 47.26 -45.06
C GLN A 2 17.97 46.97 -44.39
N GLY A 3 17.23 46.10 -44.98
CA GLY A 3 16.00 45.60 -44.43
C GLY A 3 16.00 44.09 -44.51
N SER A 4 15.46 43.50 -43.49
CA SER A 4 14.92 42.13 -43.50
C SER A 4 15.91 40.98 -43.36
N ASP A 5 16.23 40.66 -42.15
CA ASP A 5 16.54 39.28 -41.79
C ASP A 5 16.23 39.01 -40.31
N ARG A 6 14.94 38.93 -39.99
CA ARG A 6 14.48 38.64 -38.64
C ARG A 6 13.28 37.68 -38.56
N ASP A 7 12.91 37.03 -39.68
CA ASP A 7 11.75 36.15 -39.76
C ASP A 7 12.01 34.66 -39.91
N SER A 8 13.26 34.23 -39.85
CA SER A 8 13.62 32.82 -40.13
C SER A 8 13.88 31.97 -38.85
N ARG A 9 13.54 32.46 -37.66
CA ARG A 9 13.87 31.76 -36.42
C ARG A 9 12.71 31.08 -35.69
N TRP A 10 11.51 31.14 -36.23
CA TRP A 10 10.31 30.55 -35.56
C TRP A 10 9.81 29.25 -36.17
N GLN A 11 10.46 28.69 -37.19
CA GLN A 11 10.02 27.48 -37.91
C GLN A 11 10.65 26.16 -37.43
N LEU A 12 11.43 26.15 -36.33
CA LEU A 12 12.09 24.93 -35.85
C LEU A 12 11.57 24.39 -34.51
N LEU A 13 10.40 24.81 -34.07
CA LEU A 13 9.75 24.26 -32.87
C LEU A 13 8.32 23.74 -33.17
N GLU A 14 8.15 23.02 -34.25
CA GLU A 14 7.01 22.12 -34.37
C GLU A 14 7.37 20.80 -33.63
N PRO A 15 6.81 20.55 -32.45
CA PRO A 15 6.85 19.20 -31.91
C PRO A 15 5.93 18.35 -32.79
N SER A 16 6.52 17.38 -33.48
CA SER A 16 5.83 16.30 -34.15
C SER A 16 4.78 15.70 -33.20
N LEU A 17 3.52 16.14 -33.33
CA LEU A 17 2.37 15.44 -32.81
C LEU A 17 2.28 14.11 -33.53
N GLY A 18 3.01 13.14 -32.98
CA GLY A 18 2.86 11.73 -33.32
C GLY A 18 1.39 11.37 -33.21
N ARG A 19 0.84 10.98 -34.35
CA ARG A 19 -0.49 10.46 -34.57
C ARG A 19 -0.70 9.28 -33.60
N CYS A 20 -1.34 9.51 -32.43
CA CYS A 20 -1.85 8.45 -31.58
C CYS A 20 -3.02 7.78 -32.28
N GLY A 21 -2.71 6.75 -33.06
CA GLY A 21 -3.67 5.74 -33.45
C GLY A 21 -3.80 4.74 -32.29
N GLU A 22 -5.04 4.36 -31.99
CA GLU A 22 -5.40 3.21 -31.17
C GLU A 22 -5.29 3.40 -29.62
N CYS A 23 -6.14 4.24 -29.07
CA CYS A 23 -6.58 4.09 -27.68
C CYS A 23 -7.94 3.38 -27.65
N SER A 24 -7.87 2.06 -27.75
CA SER A 24 -8.91 1.16 -27.28
C SER A 24 -8.57 0.81 -25.84
N ASN A 25 -9.39 1.23 -24.89
CA ASN A 25 -9.40 0.97 -23.45
C ASN A 25 -8.78 2.04 -22.54
N GLY A 26 -9.66 2.80 -21.89
CA GLY A 26 -9.43 3.41 -20.59
C GLY A 26 -9.43 4.93 -20.53
N LEU A 27 -10.62 5.53 -20.44
CA LEU A 27 -10.78 6.95 -20.04
C LEU A 27 -10.11 7.28 -18.70
N SER A 28 -9.80 6.28 -17.87
CA SER A 28 -9.16 6.42 -16.56
C SER A 28 -7.69 6.82 -16.63
N ASP A 29 -6.94 6.33 -17.63
CA ASP A 29 -5.50 6.61 -17.70
C ASP A 29 -5.21 8.03 -18.23
N CYS A 30 -6.08 8.56 -19.08
CA CYS A 30 -5.93 9.92 -19.59
C CYS A 30 -6.13 11.00 -18.52
N LEU A 31 -7.00 10.74 -17.51
CA LEU A 31 -7.25 11.66 -16.41
C LEU A 31 -6.12 11.64 -15.37
N LEU A 32 -5.46 10.49 -15.15
CA LEU A 32 -4.32 10.38 -14.25
C LEU A 32 -3.08 11.07 -14.80
N VAL A 33 -2.78 10.87 -16.08
CA VAL A 33 -1.65 11.54 -16.75
C VAL A 33 -1.86 13.06 -16.79
N ARG A 34 -3.11 13.52 -17.03
CA ARG A 34 -3.43 14.95 -17.00
C ARG A 34 -3.28 15.55 -15.60
N ARG A 35 -3.62 14.80 -14.55
CA ARG A 35 -3.47 15.24 -13.15
C ARG A 35 -2.01 15.37 -12.72
N LEU A 36 -1.16 14.43 -13.16
CA LEU A 36 0.29 14.45 -12.87
C LEU A 36 1.03 15.53 -13.65
N LEU A 37 0.62 15.82 -14.88
CA LEU A 37 1.20 16.91 -15.68
C LEU A 37 0.84 18.29 -15.14
N VAL A 38 -0.39 18.49 -14.67
CA VAL A 38 -0.82 19.75 -14.06
C VAL A 38 -0.07 20.00 -12.75
N GLN A 39 0.16 18.97 -11.93
CA GLN A 39 0.96 19.13 -10.70
C GLN A 39 2.42 19.49 -10.98
N ARG A 40 3.04 18.93 -12.02
CA ARG A 40 4.42 19.30 -12.38
C ARG A 40 4.54 20.73 -12.91
N LEU A 41 3.56 21.22 -13.64
CA LEU A 41 3.57 22.60 -14.16
C LEU A 41 3.37 23.66 -13.07
N TRP A 42 2.65 23.32 -11.98
CA TRP A 42 2.49 24.24 -10.85
C TRP A 42 3.77 24.39 -10.02
N VAL A 43 4.51 23.31 -9.83
CA VAL A 43 5.79 23.34 -9.09
C VAL A 43 6.87 24.10 -9.86
N GLN A 44 6.89 24.03 -11.19
CA GLN A 44 7.90 24.74 -12.00
C GLN A 44 7.64 26.27 -12.09
N ARG A 45 6.40 26.74 -11.95
CA ARG A 45 6.11 28.19 -11.96
C ARG A 45 6.51 28.94 -10.69
N LEU A 46 6.76 28.24 -9.59
CA LEU A 46 7.24 28.86 -8.35
C LEU A 46 8.76 29.14 -8.34
N TRP A 47 9.51 28.64 -9.34
CA TRP A 47 10.96 28.79 -9.39
C TRP A 47 11.48 29.94 -10.30
N VAL A 48 10.62 30.71 -10.94
CA VAL A 48 11.03 31.76 -11.87
C VAL A 48 10.75 33.15 -11.30
N ARG A 49 11.32 33.47 -10.16
CA ARG A 49 11.74 34.82 -9.79
C ARG A 49 13.01 34.71 -8.99
N ALA A 50 14.14 34.98 -9.65
CA ALA A 50 15.45 35.12 -9.03
C ALA A 50 15.52 36.47 -8.27
N SER A 51 14.67 36.63 -7.25
CA SER A 51 14.92 37.53 -6.14
C SER A 51 15.59 36.65 -5.09
N GLY A 52 16.80 36.99 -4.67
CA GLY A 52 17.59 36.19 -3.75
C GLY A 52 16.76 35.80 -2.53
N PHE A 53 16.57 34.49 -2.35
CA PHE A 53 15.86 33.93 -1.19
C PHE A 53 16.60 34.36 0.08
N THR A 54 15.91 35.00 0.98
CA THR A 54 16.52 35.40 2.25
C THR A 54 16.68 34.14 3.12
N LEU A 55 17.76 34.08 3.90
CA LEU A 55 18.01 32.98 4.84
C LEU A 55 16.82 32.76 5.78
N VAL A 56 16.14 33.87 6.16
CA VAL A 56 14.94 33.85 7.00
C VAL A 56 13.78 33.14 6.30
N GLU A 57 13.58 33.37 5.02
CA GLU A 57 12.50 32.71 4.24
C GLU A 57 12.70 31.20 4.16
N CYS A 58 13.95 30.75 3.96
CA CYS A 58 14.29 29.32 4.02
C CYS A 58 14.01 28.73 5.41
N LEU A 59 14.33 29.44 6.48
CA LEU A 59 14.05 28.99 7.85
C LEU A 59 12.56 28.85 8.13
N VAL A 60 11.76 29.82 7.69
CA VAL A 60 10.29 29.78 7.85
C VAL A 60 9.70 28.59 7.09
N VAL A 61 10.13 28.34 5.84
CA VAL A 61 9.65 27.21 5.06
C VAL A 61 10.03 25.89 5.72
N LEU A 62 11.27 25.73 6.19
CA LEU A 62 11.70 24.55 6.91
C LEU A 62 10.91 24.32 8.21
N ALA A 63 10.61 25.40 8.95
CA ALA A 63 9.79 25.32 10.16
C ALA A 63 8.37 24.83 9.86
N ILE A 64 7.74 25.33 8.79
CA ILE A 64 6.40 24.89 8.36
C ILE A 64 6.43 23.41 7.93
N VAL A 65 7.43 23.02 7.13
CA VAL A 65 7.58 21.60 6.70
C VAL A 65 7.79 20.68 7.90
N ALA A 66 8.62 21.07 8.85
CA ALA A 66 8.86 20.30 10.07
C ALA A 66 7.58 20.15 10.91
N LEU A 67 6.78 21.21 11.03
CA LEU A 67 5.50 21.17 11.74
C LEU A 67 4.51 20.21 11.06
N LEU A 68 4.38 20.28 9.74
CA LEU A 68 3.50 19.38 8.98
C LEU A 68 3.98 17.93 9.07
N ALA A 69 5.29 17.68 8.99
CA ALA A 69 5.87 16.35 9.15
C ALA A 69 5.57 15.77 10.53
N ALA A 70 5.67 16.56 11.59
CA ALA A 70 5.39 16.12 12.97
C ALA A 70 3.95 15.64 13.16
N LEU A 71 2.97 16.23 12.46
CA LEU A 71 1.57 15.83 12.53
C LEU A 71 1.25 14.56 11.72
N THR A 72 2.01 14.27 10.67
CA THR A 72 1.73 13.12 9.77
C THR A 72 2.34 11.81 10.25
N LEU A 73 3.48 11.82 10.91
CA LEU A 73 4.22 10.62 11.32
C LEU A 73 3.43 9.66 12.21
N PRO A 74 2.74 10.08 13.30
CA PRO A 74 2.02 9.15 14.17
C PRO A 74 0.85 8.46 13.45
N SER A 75 0.18 9.15 12.56
CA SER A 75 -0.94 8.59 11.78
C SER A 75 -0.50 7.51 10.80
N TYR A 76 0.68 7.66 10.20
CA TYR A 76 1.23 6.71 9.26
C TYR A 76 1.54 5.35 9.91
N ALA A 77 2.14 5.34 11.09
CA ALA A 77 2.43 4.11 11.82
C ALA A 77 1.16 3.33 12.19
N ALA A 78 0.09 4.03 12.57
CA ALA A 78 -1.19 3.40 12.87
C ALA A 78 -1.84 2.78 11.62
N LEU A 79 -1.74 3.45 10.47
CA LEU A 79 -2.23 2.92 9.19
C LEU A 79 -1.47 1.67 8.74
N GLN A 80 -0.14 1.65 8.87
CA GLN A 80 0.67 0.48 8.57
C GLN A 80 0.28 -0.74 9.42
N ARG A 81 0.10 -0.55 10.73
CA ARG A 81 -0.33 -1.64 11.63
C ARG A 81 -1.68 -2.21 11.23
N ARG A 82 -2.64 -1.35 10.89
CA ARG A 82 -3.96 -1.78 10.41
C ARG A 82 -3.89 -2.52 9.07
N ALA A 83 -3.04 -2.06 8.15
CA ALA A 83 -2.83 -2.73 6.87
C ALA A 83 -2.26 -4.13 7.07
N LEU A 84 -1.24 -4.27 7.93
CA LEU A 84 -0.63 -5.56 8.25
C LEU A 84 -1.61 -6.50 8.97
N ALA A 85 -2.44 -5.99 9.88
CA ALA A 85 -3.48 -6.78 10.53
C ALA A 85 -4.53 -7.29 9.53
N ARG A 86 -4.93 -6.49 8.53
CA ARG A 86 -5.83 -6.92 7.46
C ARG A 86 -5.19 -7.97 6.55
N GLU A 87 -3.91 -7.83 6.24
CA GLU A 87 -3.14 -8.86 5.52
C GLU A 87 -3.14 -10.18 6.30
N GLY A 88 -2.92 -10.12 7.62
CA GLY A 88 -3.01 -11.26 8.52
C GLY A 88 -4.39 -11.93 8.52
N ALA A 89 -5.46 -11.14 8.57
CA ALA A 89 -6.83 -11.62 8.50
C ALA A 89 -7.12 -12.34 7.17
N PHE A 90 -6.65 -11.78 6.06
CA PHE A 90 -6.75 -12.42 4.74
C PHE A 90 -6.02 -13.75 4.71
N HIS A 91 -4.78 -13.81 5.22
CA HIS A 91 -4.00 -15.04 5.31
C HIS A 91 -4.67 -16.10 6.18
N LEU A 92 -5.25 -15.73 7.33
CA LEU A 92 -6.02 -16.67 8.15
C LEU A 92 -7.21 -17.25 7.41
N THR A 93 -7.94 -16.44 6.62
CA THR A 93 -9.05 -16.94 5.79
C THR A 93 -8.57 -17.97 4.77
N MET A 94 -7.42 -17.74 4.15
CA MET A 94 -6.83 -18.68 3.20
C MET A 94 -6.38 -19.99 3.89
N LEU A 95 -5.81 -19.90 5.09
CA LEU A 95 -5.42 -21.08 5.87
C LEU A 95 -6.64 -21.85 6.37
N ALA A 96 -7.73 -21.18 6.74
CA ALA A 96 -8.99 -21.82 7.12
C ALA A 96 -9.59 -22.61 5.94
N ALA A 97 -9.61 -22.02 4.75
CA ALA A 97 -10.06 -22.71 3.54
C ALA A 97 -9.16 -23.93 3.22
N LEU A 98 -7.84 -23.79 3.40
CA LEU A 98 -6.90 -24.90 3.24
C LEU A 98 -7.15 -26.02 4.27
N GLN A 99 -7.47 -25.69 5.53
CA GLN A 99 -7.83 -26.69 6.55
C GLN A 99 -9.05 -27.49 6.13
N GLU A 100 -10.11 -26.85 5.63
CA GLU A 100 -11.30 -27.56 5.14
C GLU A 100 -10.98 -28.45 3.93
N GLN A 101 -10.17 -27.95 2.99
CA GLN A 101 -9.72 -28.75 1.85
C GLN A 101 -8.92 -29.98 2.31
N LEU A 102 -8.01 -29.83 3.27
CA LEU A 102 -7.20 -30.92 3.79
C LEU A 102 -8.06 -31.93 4.58
N ARG A 103 -9.07 -31.46 5.32
CA ARG A 103 -10.04 -32.34 5.98
C ARG A 103 -10.80 -33.21 4.99
N LEU A 104 -11.24 -32.62 3.86
CA LEU A 104 -11.95 -33.37 2.82
C LEU A 104 -11.06 -34.39 2.12
N THR A 105 -9.77 -34.14 1.97
CA THR A 105 -8.83 -34.99 1.26
C THR A 105 -8.13 -36.02 2.17
N LYS A 106 -7.77 -35.62 3.40
CA LYS A 106 -7.01 -36.44 4.35
C LYS A 106 -7.86 -36.98 5.52
N GLY A 107 -9.11 -36.51 5.66
CA GLY A 107 -10.03 -36.93 6.70
C GLY A 107 -9.81 -36.27 8.07
N HIS A 108 -8.80 -35.43 8.24
CA HIS A 108 -8.48 -34.76 9.50
C HIS A 108 -7.86 -33.38 9.29
N TYR A 109 -7.99 -32.51 10.30
CA TYR A 109 -7.36 -31.20 10.33
C TYR A 109 -5.86 -31.32 10.60
N GLN A 110 -5.10 -30.36 10.09
CA GLN A 110 -3.65 -30.37 10.13
C GLN A 110 -3.11 -29.43 11.22
N SER A 111 -1.92 -29.77 11.75
CA SER A 111 -1.21 -28.94 12.72
C SER A 111 -0.67 -27.64 12.08
N ALA A 112 -0.28 -26.68 12.94
CA ALA A 112 0.33 -25.42 12.50
C ALA A 112 1.55 -25.63 11.59
N GLN A 113 2.41 -26.58 11.93
CA GLN A 113 3.62 -26.90 11.15
C GLN A 113 3.27 -27.42 9.75
N ALA A 114 2.31 -28.33 9.65
CA ALA A 114 1.88 -28.87 8.36
C ALA A 114 1.22 -27.83 7.47
N LEU A 115 0.45 -26.89 8.04
CA LEU A 115 -0.13 -25.76 7.34
C LEU A 115 0.95 -24.81 6.82
N LEU A 116 1.89 -24.43 7.66
CA LEU A 116 2.99 -23.53 7.30
C LEU A 116 3.94 -24.14 6.27
N HIS A 117 4.08 -25.48 6.26
CA HIS A 117 4.82 -26.17 5.21
C HIS A 117 4.10 -26.08 3.85
N SER A 118 2.78 -26.23 3.86
CA SER A 118 1.97 -26.15 2.63
C SER A 118 1.79 -24.71 2.16
N ARG A 119 1.66 -23.78 3.10
CA ARG A 119 1.49 -22.35 2.82
C ARG A 119 2.19 -21.51 3.89
N PRO A 120 3.43 -21.08 3.63
CA PRO A 120 4.19 -20.28 4.57
C PRO A 120 3.57 -18.89 4.74
N LEU A 121 3.71 -18.32 5.94
CA LEU A 121 3.37 -16.93 6.18
C LEU A 121 4.32 -16.01 5.40
N PRO A 122 3.81 -14.89 4.83
CA PRO A 122 4.65 -13.84 4.29
C PRO A 122 5.66 -13.33 5.31
N VAL A 123 6.81 -12.85 4.84
CA VAL A 123 7.86 -12.29 5.70
C VAL A 123 7.30 -11.16 6.56
N SER A 124 6.48 -10.28 5.96
CA SER A 124 5.80 -9.17 6.64
C SER A 124 5.01 -9.59 7.89
N LEU A 125 4.35 -10.75 7.82
CA LEU A 125 3.56 -11.26 8.95
C LEU A 125 4.39 -12.08 9.92
N ARG A 126 5.37 -12.83 9.45
CA ARG A 126 6.21 -13.71 10.27
C ARG A 126 7.06 -12.93 11.28
N ASP A 127 7.44 -11.68 10.95
CA ASP A 127 8.23 -10.83 11.82
C ASP A 127 7.41 -10.25 12.99
N HIS A 128 6.07 -10.28 12.89
CA HIS A 128 5.16 -9.70 13.90
C HIS A 128 4.20 -10.71 14.53
N TYR A 129 3.94 -11.84 13.88
CA TYR A 129 2.96 -12.83 14.31
C TYR A 129 3.50 -14.25 14.25
N HIS A 130 3.02 -15.10 15.15
CA HIS A 130 3.13 -16.54 15.01
C HIS A 130 1.76 -17.20 14.87
N LEU A 131 1.71 -18.29 14.08
CA LEU A 131 0.48 -19.07 13.89
C LEU A 131 0.33 -20.07 15.02
N SER A 132 -0.79 -20.02 15.71
CA SER A 132 -1.25 -21.04 16.64
C SER A 132 -2.47 -21.75 16.07
N VAL A 133 -2.51 -23.07 16.17
CA VAL A 133 -3.63 -23.90 15.72
C VAL A 133 -4.06 -24.77 16.88
N GLU A 134 -5.31 -24.59 17.30
CA GLU A 134 -5.98 -25.48 18.26
C GLU A 134 -6.93 -26.36 17.46
N LEU A 135 -6.79 -27.68 17.65
CA LEU A 135 -7.63 -28.67 16.98
C LEU A 135 -8.61 -29.26 17.99
N ASP A 136 -9.88 -29.13 17.71
CA ASP A 136 -10.96 -29.77 18.45
C ASP A 136 -11.48 -30.96 17.61
N ASN A 137 -10.68 -32.03 17.59
CA ASN A 137 -10.98 -33.21 16.79
C ASN A 137 -12.16 -34.02 17.39
N PRO A 138 -13.18 -34.39 16.58
CA PRO A 138 -13.29 -34.22 15.12
C PRO A 138 -14.04 -32.94 14.70
N SER A 139 -14.42 -32.07 15.62
CA SER A 139 -15.50 -31.09 15.44
C SER A 139 -15.06 -29.80 14.78
N GLY A 140 -13.78 -29.42 14.87
CA GLY A 140 -13.36 -28.13 14.35
C GLY A 140 -11.90 -27.79 14.57
N PHE A 141 -11.57 -26.56 14.21
CA PHE A 141 -10.27 -25.95 14.43
C PHE A 141 -10.43 -24.49 14.83
N LEU A 142 -9.43 -23.97 15.49
CA LEU A 142 -9.28 -22.54 15.78
C LEU A 142 -7.87 -22.11 15.36
N LEU A 143 -7.81 -21.25 14.35
CA LEU A 143 -6.59 -20.63 13.90
C LEU A 143 -6.44 -19.26 14.57
N ARG A 144 -5.25 -18.99 15.10
CA ARG A 144 -4.90 -17.70 15.70
C ARG A 144 -3.58 -17.20 15.16
N LEU A 145 -3.53 -15.93 14.79
CA LEU A 145 -2.28 -15.18 14.65
C LEU A 145 -2.06 -14.40 15.93
N VAL A 146 -1.09 -14.85 16.70
CA VAL A 146 -0.72 -14.26 17.99
C VAL A 146 0.45 -13.32 17.76
N PRO A 147 0.33 -12.03 18.14
CA PRO A 147 1.44 -11.10 18.02
C PRO A 147 2.63 -11.56 18.87
N LEU A 148 3.84 -11.33 18.37
CA LEU A 148 5.05 -11.57 19.14
C LEU A 148 5.09 -10.64 20.35
N ALA A 149 5.68 -11.10 21.47
CA ALA A 149 5.66 -10.39 22.76
C ALA A 149 6.22 -8.95 22.69
N GLN A 150 7.07 -8.68 21.72
CA GLN A 150 7.67 -7.35 21.48
C GLN A 150 6.69 -6.37 20.78
N ASP A 151 5.62 -6.90 20.17
CA ASP A 151 4.70 -6.13 19.32
C ASP A 151 3.27 -6.08 19.89
N SER A 152 3.16 -5.71 21.17
CA SER A 152 1.86 -5.60 21.88
C SER A 152 0.83 -4.65 21.25
N HIS A 153 1.24 -3.91 20.23
CA HIS A 153 0.36 -2.99 19.49
C HIS A 153 -0.44 -3.66 18.36
N PHE A 154 -0.15 -4.93 18.06
CA PHE A 154 -0.89 -5.69 17.06
C PHE A 154 -2.04 -6.47 17.68
N PRO A 155 -3.22 -6.51 17.06
CA PRO A 155 -4.36 -7.26 17.56
C PRO A 155 -4.15 -8.77 17.38
N LEU A 156 -4.66 -9.57 18.32
CA LEU A 156 -4.82 -10.99 18.14
C LEU A 156 -5.90 -11.25 17.09
N LEU A 157 -5.56 -12.01 16.05
CA LEU A 157 -6.51 -12.40 15.00
C LEU A 157 -6.89 -13.87 15.18
N SER A 158 -8.17 -14.19 15.06
CA SER A 158 -8.63 -15.57 15.15
C SER A 158 -9.78 -15.87 14.19
N ILE A 159 -9.80 -17.11 13.70
CA ILE A 159 -10.89 -17.65 12.90
C ILE A 159 -11.12 -19.11 13.30
N ASP A 160 -12.38 -19.48 13.51
CA ASP A 160 -12.78 -20.85 13.82
C ASP A 160 -13.33 -21.59 12.59
N GLY A 161 -13.53 -22.91 12.72
CA GLY A 161 -14.12 -23.75 11.68
C GLY A 161 -15.57 -23.40 11.33
N LEU A 162 -16.27 -22.60 12.14
CA LEU A 162 -17.60 -22.07 11.85
C LEU A 162 -17.58 -20.73 11.14
N GLY A 163 -16.37 -20.22 10.83
CA GLY A 163 -16.18 -18.92 10.18
C GLY A 163 -16.35 -17.73 11.10
N ARG A 164 -16.39 -17.92 12.43
CA ARG A 164 -16.41 -16.81 13.39
C ARG A 164 -15.04 -16.16 13.43
N ARG A 165 -15.01 -14.83 13.32
CA ARG A 165 -13.79 -14.03 13.15
C ARG A 165 -13.67 -13.00 14.27
N SER A 166 -12.47 -12.80 14.78
CA SER A 166 -12.18 -11.79 15.80
C SER A 166 -10.82 -11.15 15.54
N PRO A 167 -10.70 -9.82 15.73
CA PRO A 167 -11.78 -8.82 15.89
C PRO A 167 -12.52 -8.59 14.56
N ARG A 168 -13.82 -8.25 14.61
CA ARG A 168 -14.68 -8.19 13.40
C ARG A 168 -14.36 -7.05 12.44
N ASP A 169 -13.81 -5.96 12.93
CA ASP A 169 -13.53 -4.73 12.19
C ASP A 169 -12.33 -4.81 11.22
N LEU A 170 -11.52 -5.85 11.32
CA LEU A 170 -10.34 -6.05 10.50
C LEU A 170 -10.56 -6.99 9.30
N TRP A 171 -11.70 -7.66 9.26
CA TRP A 171 -12.00 -8.62 8.21
C TRP A 171 -12.71 -7.95 7.02
N PRO A 172 -12.42 -8.38 5.77
CA PRO A 172 -13.11 -7.88 4.59
C PRO A 172 -14.58 -8.31 4.54
#